data_052fbb3432d36d09b0b62b082a0f5e59
#
_entry.id   052fbb3432d36d09b0b62b082a0f5e59
#
_cell.length_a   1.000
_cell.length_b   1.000
_cell.length_c   1.000
_cell.angle_alpha   90.00
_cell.angle_beta   90.00
_cell.angle_gamma   90.00
#
_symmetry.space_group_name_H-M   'P 1'
#
loop_
_entity.id
_entity.type
_entity.pdbx_description
1 polymer ?
#
loop_
_entity_poly.entity_id
_entity_poly.type
_entity_poly.pdbx_seq_one_letter_code
_entity_poly.pdbx_strand_id
1 'polypeptide(L)'
;MKARRLALWMGAALALHAATAAGDPVSHSAYERETIDAALEQTGGAIDPSPDGKQIESIEIITLEVIEERDPVPGFFNVFHATTLKSVIRGELLFDEGEKYDARLVQESARNLRKRRQLSLVLLVPLRGSSPDKVRMLVITKDVWSLRLNTNVQIYEGKLLTLLLQPAEENMFGTHKMLGGLFILEPDTYSFGGQYMDRRVAGSRLQAVVSANLIVNRETGSPEGSFGTLFYGQPQYAVETKWSWKAMVVWYDEIFRSYVGTDLRRYDSPATPGDDRIPYVYDAARWFSAYSVTRSFGRELKHDVSTGVEIDRRRFRLRDAQSFAPAAVRDFTRQELPVTDTRVSPFLQLRSYTSHYHRVHDFETLGLEEDFRLGHEAVVRVYPASSEVASTRDMLGTHAALGYTLPFGSGIARAVAASTIEKSTRAATDATLQLGTRVVTPRVGFGRFVYDGLLISHYENYLNDQLTVGGDGRLRGYAPKQFIGKDVLASNLEFRTRPVQVWSVQVGGAVFYDTADAFDGFSDVRMKHGTGIGLRSVFPQAERIVFRADYGVPVTDKGFTFPGSLFIAFGQAFGMPTLPAPSLETDYRE
;
A
#
# COMPACT_ATOMS: atom_id res chain seq x y z
N MET A 1 -1.90 -35.74 21.08
CA MET A 1 -0.42 -35.62 21.20
C MET A 1 0.29 -34.91 20.04
N LYS A 2 -0.32 -34.69 18.88
CA LYS A 2 0.34 -33.98 17.74
C LYS A 2 0.32 -32.45 17.85
N ALA A 3 -0.64 -31.85 18.52
CA ALA A 3 -0.75 -30.39 18.68
C ALA A 3 0.31 -29.77 19.64
N ARG A 4 0.82 -30.54 20.61
CA ARG A 4 1.87 -30.06 21.53
C ARG A 4 3.26 -29.94 20.91
N ARG A 5 3.53 -30.66 19.83
CA ARG A 5 4.83 -30.58 19.13
C ARG A 5 4.94 -29.36 18.21
N LEU A 6 3.81 -28.87 17.67
CA LEU A 6 3.82 -27.66 16.82
C LEU A 6 4.07 -26.38 17.65
N ALA A 7 3.55 -26.31 18.87
CA ALA A 7 3.75 -25.18 19.77
C ALA A 7 5.19 -25.06 20.31
N LEU A 8 5.92 -26.17 20.40
CA LEU A 8 7.33 -26.20 20.84
C LEU A 8 8.30 -25.73 19.75
N TRP A 9 7.97 -25.89 18.47
CA TRP A 9 8.79 -25.39 17.37
C TRP A 9 8.61 -23.88 17.14
N MET A 10 7.45 -23.31 17.43
CA MET A 10 7.23 -21.87 17.40
C MET A 10 7.88 -21.14 18.59
N GLY A 11 8.04 -21.79 19.74
CA GLY A 11 8.69 -21.20 20.92
C GLY A 11 10.22 -21.19 20.85
N ALA A 12 10.85 -22.10 20.09
CA ALA A 12 12.30 -22.20 19.97
C ALA A 12 12.90 -21.19 18.96
N ALA A 13 12.10 -20.63 18.04
CA ALA A 13 12.53 -19.60 17.09
C ALA A 13 12.59 -18.19 17.70
N LEU A 14 11.99 -17.97 18.87
CA LEU A 14 11.92 -16.66 19.55
C LEU A 14 13.13 -16.34 20.44
N ALA A 15 14.09 -17.25 20.56
CA ALA A 15 15.29 -17.09 21.41
C ALA A 15 16.57 -16.80 20.64
N LEU A 16 16.52 -16.37 19.37
CA LEU A 16 17.70 -15.89 18.67
C LEU A 16 17.95 -14.40 18.95
N HIS A 17 18.87 -14.19 19.87
CA HIS A 17 19.76 -13.03 20.07
C HIS A 17 19.33 -11.73 19.39
N ALA A 18 18.93 -10.76 20.20
CA ALA A 18 19.09 -9.35 19.91
C ALA A 18 20.61 -9.05 19.71
N ALA A 19 21.12 -9.34 18.53
CA ALA A 19 22.35 -8.72 18.09
C ALA A 19 22.03 -7.25 17.92
N THR A 20 22.60 -6.41 18.76
CA THR A 20 22.66 -4.96 18.58
C THR A 20 23.27 -4.73 17.21
N ALA A 21 22.43 -4.44 16.22
CA ALA A 21 22.87 -3.94 14.93
C ALA A 21 23.42 -2.53 15.19
N ALA A 22 24.70 -2.44 15.46
CA ALA A 22 25.46 -1.24 15.18
C ALA A 22 25.25 -0.98 13.69
N GLY A 23 24.59 0.12 13.32
CA GLY A 23 24.37 0.45 11.93
C GLY A 23 25.70 0.49 11.22
N ASP A 24 25.87 -0.32 10.18
CA ASP A 24 27.02 -0.25 9.28
C ASP A 24 27.15 1.21 8.78
N PRO A 25 28.35 1.74 8.66
CA PRO A 25 28.56 3.06 8.11
C PRO A 25 27.93 3.09 6.71
N VAL A 26 27.10 4.10 6.47
CA VAL A 26 26.34 4.25 5.21
C VAL A 26 27.33 4.24 4.05
N SER A 27 27.40 3.13 3.32
CA SER A 27 28.19 3.06 2.10
C SER A 27 27.39 3.69 0.97
N HIS A 28 27.69 4.94 0.64
CA HIS A 28 27.12 5.59 -0.55
C HIS A 28 27.43 4.78 -1.82
N SER A 29 26.49 4.73 -2.76
CA SER A 29 26.71 4.22 -4.10
C SER A 29 27.77 5.04 -4.84
N ALA A 30 28.28 4.55 -5.97
CA ALA A 30 29.21 5.33 -6.80
C ALA A 30 28.58 6.67 -7.24
N TYR A 31 27.34 6.62 -7.70
CA TYR A 31 26.59 7.79 -8.10
C TYR A 31 26.39 8.81 -6.97
N GLU A 32 26.08 8.35 -5.74
CA GLU A 32 25.94 9.23 -4.57
C GLU A 32 27.27 9.89 -4.21
N ARG A 33 28.37 9.16 -4.24
CA ARG A 33 29.71 9.71 -3.99
C ARG A 33 30.10 10.78 -5.00
N GLU A 34 29.94 10.49 -6.29
CA GLU A 34 30.19 11.47 -7.36
C GLU A 34 29.35 12.74 -7.18
N THR A 35 28.08 12.57 -6.76
CA THR A 35 27.19 13.70 -6.50
C THR A 35 27.64 14.52 -5.29
N ILE A 36 28.10 13.86 -4.22
CA ILE A 36 28.66 14.54 -3.05
C ILE A 36 29.94 15.29 -3.43
N ASP A 37 30.84 14.64 -4.17
CA ASP A 37 32.13 15.25 -4.57
C ASP A 37 31.90 16.49 -5.44
N ALA A 38 31.01 16.43 -6.43
CA ALA A 38 30.64 17.58 -7.25
C ALA A 38 30.02 18.72 -6.43
N ALA A 39 29.18 18.40 -5.47
CA ALA A 39 28.59 19.41 -4.57
C ALA A 39 29.63 20.02 -3.62
N LEU A 40 30.60 19.24 -3.14
CA LEU A 40 31.72 19.73 -2.32
C LEU A 40 32.64 20.67 -3.11
N GLU A 41 32.91 20.38 -4.38
CA GLU A 41 33.66 21.29 -5.28
C GLU A 41 32.92 22.61 -5.47
N GLN A 42 31.60 22.57 -5.63
CA GLN A 42 30.80 23.79 -5.78
C GLN A 42 30.70 24.63 -4.50
N THR A 43 30.59 23.99 -3.32
CA THR A 43 30.38 24.68 -2.04
C THR A 43 31.65 24.98 -1.28
N GLY A 44 32.79 24.43 -1.69
CA GLY A 44 34.08 24.62 -1.05
C GLY A 44 34.16 24.06 0.38
N GLY A 45 33.49 22.93 0.65
CA GLY A 45 33.38 22.31 1.97
C GLY A 45 34.16 21.02 2.11
N ALA A 46 34.44 20.62 3.37
CA ALA A 46 34.97 19.31 3.72
C ALA A 46 34.00 18.60 4.69
N ILE A 47 33.82 17.30 4.52
CA ILE A 47 32.96 16.49 5.38
C ILE A 47 33.47 16.54 6.83
N ASP A 48 32.57 16.74 7.78
CA ASP A 48 32.85 16.64 9.19
C ASP A 48 32.64 15.20 9.67
N PRO A 49 33.70 14.48 10.11
CA PRO A 49 33.59 13.11 10.56
C PRO A 49 32.97 12.97 11.96
N SER A 50 32.83 14.06 12.71
CA SER A 50 32.34 14.06 14.10
C SER A 50 31.42 15.27 14.35
N PRO A 51 30.24 15.32 13.71
CA PRO A 51 29.35 16.48 13.77
C PRO A 51 28.48 16.53 15.03
N ASP A 52 28.30 15.39 15.75
CA ASP A 52 27.35 15.27 16.86
C ASP A 52 27.59 16.32 17.95
N GLY A 53 26.51 16.99 18.36
CA GLY A 53 26.48 18.00 19.41
C GLY A 53 27.02 19.38 19.01
N LYS A 54 27.59 19.53 17.81
CA LYS A 54 28.01 20.83 17.27
C LYS A 54 26.81 21.68 16.87
N GLN A 55 26.97 23.00 16.90
CA GLN A 55 25.90 23.90 16.47
C GLN A 55 25.80 23.95 14.95
N ILE A 56 24.61 23.83 14.42
CA ILE A 56 24.33 23.98 12.98
C ILE A 56 24.43 25.46 12.63
N GLU A 57 25.46 25.81 11.88
CA GLU A 57 25.76 27.20 11.49
C GLU A 57 24.89 27.65 10.31
N SER A 58 24.71 26.76 9.33
CA SER A 58 23.91 27.03 8.13
C SER A 58 23.41 25.74 7.50
N ILE A 59 22.33 25.86 6.73
CA ILE A 59 21.77 24.76 5.93
C ILE A 59 21.73 25.20 4.47
N GLU A 60 22.58 24.57 3.66
CA GLU A 60 22.66 24.79 2.23
C GLU A 60 21.89 23.70 1.50
N ILE A 61 20.99 24.09 0.58
CA ILE A 61 20.15 23.15 -0.17
C ILE A 61 20.49 23.28 -1.65
N ILE A 62 20.89 22.15 -2.24
CA ILE A 62 21.09 21.98 -3.69
C ILE A 62 19.98 21.06 -4.20
N THR A 63 19.19 21.58 -5.14
CA THR A 63 18.18 20.81 -5.88
C THR A 63 18.69 20.56 -7.28
N LEU A 64 18.94 19.31 -7.61
CA LEU A 64 19.40 18.90 -8.94
C LEU A 64 18.22 18.71 -9.88
N GLU A 65 18.42 19.03 -11.13
CA GLU A 65 17.47 18.79 -12.21
C GLU A 65 17.22 17.28 -12.40
N VAL A 66 16.09 16.94 -13.01
CA VAL A 66 15.74 15.55 -13.32
C VAL A 66 16.79 14.91 -14.22
N ILE A 67 17.18 15.63 -15.29
CA ILE A 67 18.18 15.19 -16.24
C ILE A 67 19.40 16.10 -16.11
N GLU A 68 20.52 15.50 -15.77
CA GLU A 68 21.82 16.14 -15.67
C GLU A 68 22.63 15.94 -16.98
N GLU A 69 23.71 16.71 -17.17
CA GLU A 69 24.59 16.60 -18.35
C GLU A 69 25.21 15.20 -18.51
N ARG A 70 25.39 14.49 -17.39
CA ARG A 70 25.90 13.10 -17.36
C ARG A 70 24.85 12.03 -17.73
N ASP A 71 23.57 12.40 -17.76
CA ASP A 71 22.50 11.47 -18.11
C ASP A 71 22.45 11.26 -19.63
N PRO A 72 22.15 10.04 -20.14
CA PRO A 72 22.11 9.75 -21.58
C PRO A 72 20.85 10.29 -22.27
N VAL A 73 20.05 11.08 -21.58
CA VAL A 73 18.80 11.68 -22.04
C VAL A 73 19.01 13.18 -22.29
N PRO A 74 18.52 13.73 -23.41
CA PRO A 74 18.68 15.16 -23.68
C PRO A 74 18.07 16.05 -22.63
N GLY A 75 18.85 17.02 -22.10
CA GLY A 75 18.44 17.93 -21.02
C GLY A 75 17.26 18.85 -21.36
N PHE A 76 16.90 19.00 -22.67
CA PHE A 76 15.75 19.83 -23.06
C PHE A 76 14.41 19.35 -22.46
N PHE A 77 14.31 18.06 -22.06
CA PHE A 77 13.12 17.55 -21.37
C PHE A 77 12.89 18.19 -20.01
N ASN A 78 13.90 18.78 -19.36
CA ASN A 78 13.73 19.53 -18.11
C ASN A 78 12.76 20.72 -18.25
N VAL A 79 12.52 21.23 -19.49
CA VAL A 79 11.54 22.30 -19.76
C VAL A 79 10.12 21.94 -19.29
N PHE A 80 9.79 20.66 -19.23
CA PHE A 80 8.48 20.16 -18.79
C PHE A 80 8.43 19.81 -17.30
N HIS A 81 9.43 20.23 -16.52
CA HIS A 81 9.52 19.95 -15.10
C HIS A 81 9.70 21.25 -14.31
N ALA A 82 9.01 21.33 -13.15
CA ALA A 82 9.23 22.40 -12.18
C ALA A 82 10.09 21.85 -11.04
N THR A 83 11.34 22.34 -10.96
CA THR A 83 12.26 21.93 -9.88
C THR A 83 11.69 22.24 -8.50
N THR A 84 11.85 21.31 -7.58
CA THR A 84 11.38 21.47 -6.20
C THR A 84 11.98 22.70 -5.52
N LEU A 85 11.12 23.54 -4.98
CA LEU A 85 11.55 24.75 -4.27
C LEU A 85 12.36 24.39 -3.02
N LYS A 86 13.47 25.09 -2.78
CA LYS A 86 14.30 24.91 -1.58
C LYS A 86 13.52 25.06 -0.28
N SER A 87 12.49 25.92 -0.25
CA SER A 87 11.58 26.10 0.89
C SER A 87 10.76 24.83 1.20
N VAL A 88 10.43 24.06 0.19
CA VAL A 88 9.70 22.77 0.36
C VAL A 88 10.63 21.74 1.01
N ILE A 89 11.88 21.63 0.51
CA ILE A 89 12.88 20.74 1.11
C ILE A 89 13.18 21.18 2.55
N ARG A 90 13.41 22.48 2.78
CA ARG A 90 13.64 23.05 4.11
C ARG A 90 12.52 22.70 5.09
N GLY A 91 11.27 22.79 4.62
CA GLY A 91 10.10 22.45 5.42
C GLY A 91 10.03 20.99 5.85
N GLU A 92 10.70 20.06 5.19
CA GLU A 92 10.71 18.63 5.56
C GLU A 92 11.81 18.30 6.58
N LEU A 93 12.81 19.18 6.77
CA LEU A 93 13.84 18.99 7.77
C LEU A 93 13.27 19.07 9.19
N LEU A 94 13.85 18.30 10.10
CA LEU A 94 13.48 18.22 11.51
C LEU A 94 14.52 18.92 12.40
N PHE A 95 15.37 19.75 11.82
CA PHE A 95 16.40 20.56 12.48
C PHE A 95 16.52 21.91 11.79
N ASP A 96 16.96 22.91 12.53
CA ASP A 96 17.15 24.28 12.05
C ASP A 96 18.54 24.83 12.37
N GLU A 97 18.89 25.96 11.73
CA GLU A 97 20.08 26.73 12.05
C GLU A 97 20.04 27.20 13.49
N GLY A 98 21.20 27.18 14.17
CA GLY A 98 21.31 27.49 15.58
C GLY A 98 21.07 26.32 16.53
N GLU A 99 20.44 25.22 16.06
CA GLU A 99 20.25 24.01 16.84
C GLU A 99 21.53 23.16 16.89
N LYS A 100 21.55 22.19 17.81
CA LYS A 100 22.63 21.20 17.87
C LYS A 100 22.38 20.09 16.88
N TYR A 101 23.44 19.67 16.19
CA TYR A 101 23.38 18.50 15.32
C TYR A 101 23.00 17.25 16.13
N ASP A 102 21.97 16.59 15.70
CA ASP A 102 21.53 15.27 16.19
C ASP A 102 21.40 14.32 14.99
N ALA A 103 22.28 13.31 14.95
CA ALA A 103 22.32 12.35 13.84
C ALA A 103 20.97 11.67 13.60
N ARG A 104 20.15 11.48 14.64
CA ARG A 104 18.82 10.86 14.53
C ARG A 104 17.84 11.74 13.77
N LEU A 105 17.80 13.05 14.08
CA LEU A 105 16.93 14.01 13.38
C LEU A 105 17.35 14.17 11.91
N VAL A 106 18.65 14.17 11.64
CA VAL A 106 19.19 14.22 10.28
C VAL A 106 18.79 12.97 9.50
N GLN A 107 18.97 11.77 10.06
CA GLN A 107 18.56 10.52 9.42
C GLN A 107 17.04 10.44 9.23
N GLU A 108 16.27 10.92 10.18
CA GLU A 108 14.81 10.95 10.07
C GLU A 108 14.34 11.94 8.99
N SER A 109 14.97 13.10 8.88
CA SER A 109 14.74 14.06 7.80
C SER A 109 15.03 13.43 6.44
N ALA A 110 16.16 12.73 6.31
CA ALA A 110 16.51 12.00 5.10
C ALA A 110 15.44 10.95 4.74
N ARG A 111 14.97 10.15 5.70
CA ARG A 111 13.87 9.19 5.49
C ARG A 111 12.57 9.87 5.08
N ASN A 112 12.21 10.99 5.70
CA ASN A 112 11.01 11.74 5.34
C ASN A 112 11.09 12.27 3.91
N LEU A 113 12.24 12.80 3.50
CA LEU A 113 12.47 13.24 2.13
C LEU A 113 12.47 12.06 1.14
N ARG A 114 13.12 10.92 1.45
CA ARG A 114 13.10 9.73 0.59
C ARG A 114 11.70 9.13 0.38
N LYS A 115 10.78 9.32 1.31
CA LYS A 115 9.36 8.94 1.14
C LYS A 115 8.62 9.82 0.13
N ARG A 116 9.21 10.94 -0.29
CA ARG A 116 8.60 11.82 -1.29
C ARG A 116 8.82 11.22 -2.67
N ARG A 117 7.73 10.92 -3.38
CA ARG A 117 7.78 10.39 -4.75
C ARG A 117 8.43 11.35 -5.75
N GLN A 118 8.48 12.64 -5.42
CA GLN A 118 9.06 13.70 -6.21
C GLN A 118 10.60 13.68 -6.22
N LEU A 119 11.24 12.93 -5.31
CA LEU A 119 12.69 12.93 -5.15
C LEU A 119 13.27 11.55 -5.46
N SER A 120 14.26 11.48 -6.36
CA SER A 120 15.02 10.26 -6.67
C SER A 120 16.24 10.10 -5.77
N LEU A 121 16.87 11.21 -5.38
CA LEU A 121 18.06 11.24 -4.54
C LEU A 121 17.84 12.17 -3.36
N VAL A 122 18.34 11.76 -2.18
CA VAL A 122 18.34 12.57 -0.95
C VAL A 122 19.60 12.27 -0.17
N LEU A 123 20.48 13.26 -0.09
CA LEU A 123 21.74 13.18 0.65
C LEU A 123 21.81 14.35 1.64
N LEU A 124 22.10 14.03 2.91
CA LEU A 124 22.33 15.01 3.98
C LEU A 124 23.75 14.81 4.49
N VAL A 125 24.62 15.78 4.21
CA VAL A 125 26.05 15.69 4.48
C VAL A 125 26.46 16.78 5.46
N PRO A 126 27.00 16.42 6.66
CA PRO A 126 27.55 17.40 7.57
C PRO A 126 28.95 17.87 7.08
N LEU A 127 29.11 19.16 6.96
CA LEU A 127 30.39 19.82 6.58
C LEU A 127 30.98 20.53 7.77
N ARG A 128 32.31 20.67 7.78
CA ARG A 128 33.00 21.48 8.79
C ARG A 128 32.52 22.93 8.76
N GLY A 129 32.18 23.47 9.93
CA GLY A 129 31.79 24.86 10.11
C GLY A 129 32.97 25.84 10.17
N SER A 130 32.66 27.09 10.49
CA SER A 130 33.67 28.14 10.64
C SER A 130 34.58 27.97 11.88
N SER A 131 34.15 27.13 12.85
CA SER A 131 34.89 26.79 14.07
C SER A 131 34.70 25.32 14.43
N PRO A 132 35.55 24.73 15.31
CA PRO A 132 35.47 23.29 15.65
C PRO A 132 34.16 22.86 16.31
N ASP A 133 33.43 23.79 16.93
CA ASP A 133 32.14 23.58 17.60
C ASP A 133 30.92 23.78 16.67
N LYS A 134 31.16 24.11 15.39
CA LYS A 134 30.13 24.36 14.39
C LYS A 134 30.16 23.35 13.26
N VAL A 135 29.01 23.16 12.65
CA VAL A 135 28.79 22.28 11.50
C VAL A 135 27.87 22.99 10.50
N ARG A 136 28.15 22.86 9.20
CA ARG A 136 27.25 23.27 8.13
C ARG A 136 26.53 22.02 7.58
N MET A 137 25.26 22.14 7.25
CA MET A 137 24.49 21.05 6.66
C MET A 137 24.33 21.27 5.16
N LEU A 138 24.82 20.33 4.36
CA LEU A 138 24.57 20.28 2.93
C LEU A 138 23.46 19.27 2.66
N VAL A 139 22.36 19.72 2.06
CA VAL A 139 21.21 18.90 1.68
C VAL A 139 21.14 18.87 0.15
N ILE A 140 21.36 17.71 -0.44
CA ILE A 140 21.30 17.51 -1.88
C ILE A 140 20.09 16.67 -2.20
N THR A 141 19.23 17.17 -3.08
CA THR A 141 18.09 16.43 -3.58
C THR A 141 18.09 16.44 -5.11
N LYS A 142 17.63 15.35 -5.72
CA LYS A 142 17.39 15.28 -7.15
C LYS A 142 15.93 14.98 -7.37
N ASP A 143 15.27 15.75 -8.20
CA ASP A 143 13.88 15.56 -8.56
C ASP A 143 13.69 14.33 -9.48
N VAL A 144 12.46 13.87 -9.54
CA VAL A 144 11.94 12.91 -10.50
C VAL A 144 10.97 13.66 -11.41
N TRP A 145 10.78 13.21 -12.61
CA TRP A 145 9.80 13.82 -13.51
C TRP A 145 8.42 13.88 -12.84
N SER A 146 7.86 15.09 -12.81
CA SER A 146 6.64 15.34 -12.04
C SER A 146 5.37 14.93 -12.77
N LEU A 147 5.38 15.00 -14.12
CA LEU A 147 4.25 14.53 -14.93
C LEU A 147 4.33 13.02 -15.12
N ARG A 148 3.35 12.30 -14.59
CA ARG A 148 3.32 10.84 -14.56
C ARG A 148 2.03 10.29 -15.15
N LEU A 149 2.11 9.07 -15.64
CA LEU A 149 0.96 8.29 -16.06
C LEU A 149 1.03 6.92 -15.38
N ASN A 150 0.32 6.76 -14.27
CA ASN A 150 0.09 5.44 -13.73
C ASN A 150 -0.93 4.70 -14.59
N THR A 151 -0.69 3.43 -14.83
CA THR A 151 -1.58 2.59 -15.63
C THR A 151 -1.70 1.21 -15.01
N ASN A 152 -2.88 0.61 -15.15
CA ASN A 152 -3.12 -0.80 -14.89
C ASN A 152 -3.92 -1.36 -16.06
N VAL A 153 -3.39 -2.38 -16.72
CA VAL A 153 -4.03 -3.05 -17.85
C VAL A 153 -4.17 -4.51 -17.52
N GLN A 154 -5.37 -5.03 -17.62
CA GLN A 154 -5.67 -6.44 -17.40
C GLN A 154 -6.29 -7.02 -18.66
N ILE A 155 -5.58 -7.98 -19.26
CA ILE A 155 -6.02 -8.71 -20.44
C ILE A 155 -6.12 -10.20 -20.07
N TYR A 156 -7.27 -10.79 -20.36
CA TYR A 156 -7.53 -12.21 -20.18
C TYR A 156 -8.08 -12.81 -21.47
N GLU A 157 -7.50 -13.91 -21.94
CA GLU A 157 -7.87 -14.58 -23.20
C GLU A 157 -7.93 -13.63 -24.40
N GLY A 158 -7.00 -12.65 -24.45
CA GLY A 158 -6.91 -11.65 -25.51
C GLY A 158 -7.94 -10.52 -25.43
N LYS A 159 -8.82 -10.50 -24.43
CA LYS A 159 -9.81 -9.43 -24.20
C LYS A 159 -9.34 -8.47 -23.11
N LEU A 160 -9.50 -7.17 -23.36
CA LEU A 160 -9.24 -6.13 -22.37
C LEU A 160 -10.40 -6.13 -21.34
N LEU A 161 -10.06 -6.42 -20.09
CA LEU A 161 -11.04 -6.42 -18.98
C LEU A 161 -11.04 -5.10 -18.24
N THR A 162 -9.85 -4.55 -17.98
CA THR A 162 -9.70 -3.30 -17.23
C THR A 162 -8.57 -2.48 -17.84
N LEU A 163 -8.82 -1.18 -17.99
CA LEU A 163 -7.81 -0.17 -18.27
C LEU A 163 -7.96 0.97 -17.26
N LEU A 164 -6.94 1.15 -16.43
CA LEU A 164 -6.83 2.32 -15.58
C LEU A 164 -5.75 3.24 -16.14
N LEU A 165 -6.08 4.52 -16.29
CA LEU A 165 -5.16 5.60 -16.63
C LEU A 165 -5.27 6.69 -15.56
N GLN A 166 -4.14 7.05 -14.98
CA GLN A 166 -4.08 8.05 -13.93
C GLN A 166 -2.94 9.05 -14.22
N PRO A 167 -3.18 10.02 -15.11
CA PRO A 167 -2.24 11.11 -15.32
C PRO A 167 -2.20 12.02 -14.09
N ALA A 168 -1.01 12.42 -13.67
CA ALA A 168 -0.83 13.31 -12.53
C ALA A 168 0.39 14.21 -12.70
N GLU A 169 0.24 15.48 -12.31
CA GLU A 169 1.36 16.38 -12.01
C GLU A 169 1.63 16.29 -10.50
N GLU A 170 2.75 15.70 -10.14
CA GLU A 170 3.11 15.38 -8.74
C GLU A 170 3.86 16.52 -8.03
N ASN A 171 4.35 17.52 -8.76
CA ASN A 171 5.15 18.61 -8.22
C ASN A 171 4.72 19.99 -8.73
N MET A 172 3.42 20.25 -8.66
CA MET A 172 2.81 21.47 -9.17
C MET A 172 3.56 22.73 -8.68
N PHE A 173 4.15 23.46 -9.62
CA PHE A 173 4.97 24.66 -9.36
C PHE A 173 6.13 24.43 -8.37
N GLY A 174 6.71 23.23 -8.29
CA GLY A 174 7.80 22.90 -7.37
C GLY A 174 7.39 22.79 -5.90
N THR A 175 6.08 22.69 -5.59
CA THR A 175 5.54 22.76 -4.22
C THR A 175 5.17 21.39 -3.63
N HIS A 176 5.46 20.27 -4.31
CA HIS A 176 5.02 18.91 -3.94
C HIS A 176 3.50 18.77 -3.77
N LYS A 177 2.73 19.64 -4.40
CA LYS A 177 1.29 19.47 -4.54
C LYS A 177 1.00 18.62 -5.76
N MET A 178 0.03 17.74 -5.65
CA MET A 178 -0.38 16.86 -6.73
C MET A 178 -1.75 17.24 -7.26
N LEU A 179 -1.87 17.28 -8.57
CA LEU A 179 -3.15 17.34 -9.28
C LEU A 179 -3.17 16.21 -10.29
N GLY A 180 -4.17 15.33 -10.22
CA GLY A 180 -4.28 14.17 -11.10
C GLY A 180 -5.68 13.98 -11.63
N GLY A 181 -5.76 13.26 -12.76
CA GLY A 181 -6.98 12.70 -13.31
C GLY A 181 -7.08 11.21 -13.05
N LEU A 182 -8.27 10.67 -13.20
CA LEU A 182 -8.54 9.24 -13.18
C LEU A 182 -9.45 8.89 -14.36
N PHE A 183 -9.11 7.81 -15.07
CA PHE A 183 -9.98 7.15 -16.01
C PHE A 183 -9.87 5.63 -15.80
N ILE A 184 -11.02 4.97 -15.62
CA ILE A 184 -11.12 3.51 -15.51
C ILE A 184 -12.10 3.03 -16.57
N LEU A 185 -11.71 2.06 -17.37
CA LEU A 185 -12.56 1.33 -18.29
C LEU A 185 -12.76 -0.07 -17.77
N GLU A 186 -14.01 -0.49 -17.64
CA GLU A 186 -14.44 -1.83 -17.27
C GLU A 186 -15.44 -2.38 -18.31
N PRO A 187 -15.88 -3.64 -18.22
CA PRO A 187 -16.77 -4.22 -19.25
C PRO A 187 -17.99 -3.38 -19.55
N ASP A 188 -18.74 -2.91 -18.56
CA ASP A 188 -19.99 -2.18 -18.74
C ASP A 188 -19.91 -0.70 -18.37
N THR A 189 -18.83 -0.26 -17.73
CA THR A 189 -18.70 1.11 -17.23
C THR A 189 -17.40 1.76 -17.65
N TYR A 190 -17.39 3.08 -17.60
CA TYR A 190 -16.18 3.86 -17.43
C TYR A 190 -16.35 4.84 -16.27
N SER A 191 -15.25 5.04 -15.55
CA SER A 191 -15.22 6.03 -14.47
C SER A 191 -14.20 7.11 -14.81
N PHE A 192 -14.49 8.35 -14.43
CA PHE A 192 -13.56 9.45 -14.60
C PHE A 192 -13.72 10.48 -13.49
N GLY A 193 -12.63 11.17 -13.21
CA GLY A 193 -12.61 12.18 -12.18
C GLY A 193 -11.23 12.74 -11.93
N GLY A 194 -11.03 13.28 -10.74
CA GLY A 194 -9.77 13.90 -10.38
C GLY A 194 -9.44 13.79 -8.91
N GLN A 195 -8.18 14.08 -8.62
CA GLN A 195 -7.65 14.12 -7.26
C GLN A 195 -6.70 15.29 -7.08
N TYR A 196 -6.69 15.82 -5.87
CA TYR A 196 -5.75 16.84 -5.43
C TYR A 196 -5.16 16.42 -4.08
N MET A 197 -3.86 16.61 -3.91
CA MET A 197 -3.15 16.37 -2.65
C MET A 197 -2.25 17.55 -2.33
N ASP A 198 -2.37 18.07 -1.12
CA ASP A 198 -1.44 19.05 -0.53
C ASP A 198 -0.94 18.48 0.80
N ARG A 199 0.36 18.20 0.86
CA ARG A 199 0.99 17.63 2.06
C ARG A 199 1.39 18.68 3.08
N ARG A 200 1.27 19.97 2.71
CA ARG A 200 1.68 21.11 3.56
C ARG A 200 0.77 22.31 3.30
N VAL A 201 -0.51 22.15 3.64
CA VAL A 201 -1.51 23.22 3.46
C VAL A 201 -0.99 24.52 4.07
N ALA A 202 -0.89 25.56 3.23
CA ALA A 202 -0.33 26.86 3.62
C ALA A 202 1.06 26.79 4.31
N GLY A 203 1.92 25.83 3.91
CA GLY A 203 3.26 25.65 4.50
C GLY A 203 3.29 24.95 5.87
N SER A 204 2.13 24.63 6.43
CA SER A 204 2.01 23.94 7.72
C SER A 204 2.31 22.44 7.62
N ARG A 205 2.17 21.69 8.71
CA ARG A 205 2.23 20.21 8.72
C ARG A 205 0.86 19.56 8.44
N LEU A 206 -0.14 20.35 8.04
CA LEU A 206 -1.46 19.83 7.67
C LEU A 206 -1.43 19.25 6.26
N GLN A 207 -2.15 18.14 6.07
CA GLN A 207 -2.34 17.49 4.78
C GLN A 207 -3.80 17.53 4.38
N ALA A 208 -4.04 17.70 3.08
CA ALA A 208 -5.36 17.59 2.47
C ALA A 208 -5.28 16.64 1.28
N VAL A 209 -6.26 15.74 1.15
CA VAL A 209 -6.49 14.91 -0.03
C VAL A 209 -7.95 15.01 -0.40
N VAL A 210 -8.22 15.26 -1.66
CA VAL A 210 -9.57 15.31 -2.22
C VAL A 210 -9.57 14.49 -3.50
N SER A 211 -10.48 13.53 -3.61
CA SER A 211 -10.75 12.84 -4.88
C SER A 211 -12.26 12.70 -5.08
N ALA A 212 -12.70 12.82 -6.32
CA ALA A 212 -14.09 12.61 -6.70
C ALA A 212 -14.15 12.07 -8.13
N ASN A 213 -14.90 10.99 -8.31
CA ASN A 213 -15.00 10.27 -9.57
C ASN A 213 -16.46 9.89 -9.84
N LEU A 214 -16.87 9.96 -11.10
CA LEU A 214 -18.19 9.59 -11.59
C LEU A 214 -18.10 8.25 -12.33
N ILE A 215 -19.07 7.38 -12.13
CA ILE A 215 -19.24 6.10 -12.83
C ILE A 215 -20.36 6.28 -13.86
N VAL A 216 -20.10 5.89 -15.09
CA VAL A 216 -21.04 6.01 -16.22
C VAL A 216 -21.16 4.68 -16.96
N ASN A 217 -22.38 4.29 -17.28
CA ASN A 217 -22.65 3.14 -18.10
C ASN A 217 -22.20 3.38 -19.55
N ARG A 218 -21.48 2.41 -20.14
CA ARG A 218 -20.89 2.55 -21.48
C ARG A 218 -21.92 2.50 -22.59
N GLU A 219 -22.99 1.75 -22.41
CA GLU A 219 -24.03 1.55 -23.43
C GLU A 219 -25.03 2.70 -23.44
N THR A 220 -25.50 3.11 -22.25
CA THR A 220 -26.56 4.09 -22.12
C THR A 220 -26.06 5.54 -21.94
N GLY A 221 -24.79 5.70 -21.53
CA GLY A 221 -24.24 7.01 -21.15
C GLY A 221 -24.80 7.56 -19.83
N SER A 222 -25.60 6.78 -19.10
CA SER A 222 -26.23 7.22 -17.86
C SER A 222 -25.28 7.13 -16.67
N PRO A 223 -25.27 8.12 -15.74
CA PRO A 223 -24.54 8.00 -14.49
C PRO A 223 -25.07 6.83 -13.65
N GLU A 224 -24.16 5.99 -13.13
CA GLU A 224 -24.48 4.84 -12.28
C GLU A 224 -23.97 4.99 -10.84
N GLY A 225 -23.19 6.03 -10.57
CA GLY A 225 -22.69 6.28 -9.23
C GLY A 225 -21.48 7.19 -9.17
N SER A 226 -20.85 7.20 -8.00
CA SER A 226 -19.65 7.98 -7.74
C SER A 226 -18.84 7.39 -6.59
N PHE A 227 -17.55 7.69 -6.56
CA PHE A 227 -16.68 7.36 -5.44
C PHE A 227 -15.63 8.43 -5.21
N GLY A 228 -15.14 8.52 -3.97
CA GLY A 228 -14.13 9.51 -3.65
C GLY A 228 -13.69 9.50 -2.19
N THR A 229 -12.77 10.41 -1.90
CA THR A 229 -12.15 10.56 -0.60
C THR A 229 -11.96 12.04 -0.28
N LEU A 230 -12.24 12.40 0.98
CA LEU A 230 -11.84 13.66 1.58
C LEU A 230 -11.00 13.32 2.81
N PHE A 231 -9.79 13.82 2.88
CA PHE A 231 -8.92 13.70 4.05
C PHE A 231 -8.37 15.06 4.41
N TYR A 232 -8.37 15.38 5.71
CA TYR A 232 -7.72 16.55 6.26
C TYR A 232 -7.17 16.23 7.65
N GLY A 233 -5.91 16.57 7.91
CA GLY A 233 -5.33 16.29 9.22
C GLY A 233 -3.85 16.64 9.32
N GLN A 234 -3.33 16.49 10.53
CA GLN A 234 -1.91 16.55 10.82
C GLN A 234 -1.41 15.12 11.10
N PRO A 235 -0.69 14.48 10.15
CA PRO A 235 -0.13 13.17 10.39
C PRO A 235 1.01 13.23 11.40
N GLN A 236 1.43 12.08 11.88
CA GLN A 236 2.66 11.93 12.64
C GLN A 236 3.86 12.05 11.68
N TYR A 237 4.39 13.27 11.52
CA TYR A 237 5.44 13.59 10.55
C TYR A 237 6.86 13.32 11.08
N ALA A 238 7.03 13.14 12.40
CA ALA A 238 8.29 12.81 13.05
C ALA A 238 8.06 11.86 14.22
N VAL A 239 9.13 11.11 14.60
CA VAL A 239 9.11 10.26 15.79
C VAL A 239 8.77 11.06 17.04
N GLU A 240 9.24 12.30 17.12
CA GLU A 240 8.99 13.20 18.27
C GLU A 240 7.62 13.90 18.21
N THR A 241 6.84 13.74 17.14
CA THR A 241 5.49 14.32 17.05
C THR A 241 4.62 13.76 18.16
N LYS A 242 4.17 14.64 19.06
CA LYS A 242 3.37 14.26 20.24
C LYS A 242 1.90 14.10 19.92
N TRP A 243 1.36 14.94 19.04
CA TRP A 243 -0.04 14.96 18.68
C TRP A 243 -0.23 14.85 17.17
N SER A 244 -1.16 14.04 16.77
CA SER A 244 -1.66 13.96 15.39
C SER A 244 -3.18 13.83 15.42
N TRP A 245 -3.83 14.23 14.34
CA TRP A 245 -5.27 14.12 14.19
C TRP A 245 -5.64 14.00 12.71
N LYS A 246 -6.80 13.42 12.46
CA LYS A 246 -7.35 13.30 11.11
C LYS A 246 -8.86 13.37 11.12
N ALA A 247 -9.39 13.89 10.02
CA ALA A 247 -10.77 13.78 9.61
C ALA A 247 -10.80 13.20 8.19
N MET A 248 -11.61 12.20 7.97
CA MET A 248 -11.69 11.49 6.69
C MET A 248 -13.14 11.15 6.35
N VAL A 249 -13.47 11.27 5.08
CA VAL A 249 -14.72 10.77 4.49
C VAL A 249 -14.34 9.99 3.24
N VAL A 250 -14.93 8.81 3.10
CA VAL A 250 -14.81 7.95 1.93
C VAL A 250 -16.21 7.53 1.52
N TRP A 251 -16.50 7.59 0.25
CA TRP A 251 -17.77 7.08 -0.25
C TRP A 251 -17.57 6.32 -1.55
N TYR A 252 -18.40 5.34 -1.76
CA TYR A 252 -18.73 4.83 -3.07
C TYR A 252 -20.23 4.54 -3.16
N ASP A 253 -20.80 4.77 -4.33
CA ASP A 253 -22.15 4.42 -4.71
C ASP A 253 -22.07 3.90 -6.15
N GLU A 254 -22.44 2.66 -6.38
CA GLU A 254 -22.27 2.01 -7.66
C GLU A 254 -23.35 0.95 -7.91
N ILE A 255 -23.50 0.57 -9.15
CA ILE A 255 -24.14 -0.68 -9.52
C ILE A 255 -23.03 -1.74 -9.60
N PHE A 256 -22.89 -2.51 -8.51
CA PHE A 256 -21.92 -3.59 -8.48
C PHE A 256 -22.25 -4.69 -9.48
N ARG A 257 -21.24 -5.14 -10.22
CA ARG A 257 -21.31 -6.26 -11.15
C ARG A 257 -20.13 -7.20 -10.93
N SER A 258 -20.39 -8.49 -10.77
CA SER A 258 -19.34 -9.50 -10.69
C SER A 258 -19.17 -10.22 -12.01
N TYR A 259 -17.94 -10.28 -12.52
CA TYR A 259 -17.60 -10.93 -13.78
C TYR A 259 -16.68 -12.12 -13.59
N VAL A 260 -16.73 -13.04 -14.55
CA VAL A 260 -15.69 -14.04 -14.81
C VAL A 260 -15.21 -13.83 -16.25
N GLY A 261 -14.02 -13.26 -16.41
CA GLY A 261 -13.60 -12.71 -17.70
C GLY A 261 -14.52 -11.56 -18.11
N THR A 262 -15.17 -11.66 -19.26
CA THR A 262 -16.18 -10.69 -19.75
C THR A 262 -17.61 -11.06 -19.41
N ASP A 263 -17.85 -12.25 -18.88
CA ASP A 263 -19.18 -12.77 -18.67
C ASP A 263 -19.67 -12.44 -17.26
N LEU A 264 -20.89 -11.92 -17.17
CA LEU A 264 -21.53 -11.60 -15.90
C LEU A 264 -21.80 -12.89 -15.12
N ARG A 265 -21.32 -12.96 -13.87
CA ARG A 265 -21.58 -14.09 -12.97
C ARG A 265 -23.07 -14.23 -12.72
N ARG A 266 -23.55 -15.48 -12.65
CA ARG A 266 -24.95 -15.82 -12.39
C ARG A 266 -25.04 -16.80 -11.24
N TYR A 267 -26.12 -16.68 -10.48
CA TYR A 267 -26.46 -17.54 -9.35
C TYR A 267 -27.66 -18.41 -9.72
N ASP A 268 -27.57 -19.68 -9.40
CA ASP A 268 -28.66 -20.64 -9.47
C ASP A 268 -29.03 -21.09 -8.06
N SER A 269 -30.29 -20.89 -7.68
CA SER A 269 -30.71 -21.14 -6.31
C SER A 269 -31.13 -22.61 -6.12
N PRO A 270 -30.55 -23.31 -5.14
CA PRO A 270 -31.04 -24.66 -4.79
C PRO A 270 -32.46 -24.67 -4.19
N ALA A 271 -33.04 -23.51 -3.87
CA ALA A 271 -34.38 -23.38 -3.30
C ALA A 271 -35.49 -23.43 -4.35
N THR A 272 -35.15 -23.42 -5.64
CA THR A 272 -36.09 -23.45 -6.77
C THR A 272 -35.71 -24.56 -7.77
N PRO A 273 -36.68 -25.20 -8.46
CA PRO A 273 -36.36 -26.11 -9.55
C PRO A 273 -35.98 -25.30 -10.81
N GLY A 274 -34.92 -25.68 -11.48
CA GLY A 274 -34.46 -25.06 -12.72
C GLY A 274 -33.37 -23.99 -12.49
N ASP A 275 -32.81 -23.48 -13.57
CA ASP A 275 -31.73 -22.48 -13.55
C ASP A 275 -32.34 -21.06 -13.48
N ASP A 276 -32.25 -20.42 -12.30
CA ASP A 276 -32.78 -19.06 -12.08
C ASP A 276 -31.94 -17.97 -12.77
N ARG A 277 -30.65 -18.22 -12.98
CA ARG A 277 -29.71 -17.32 -13.66
C ARG A 277 -29.71 -15.88 -13.10
N ILE A 278 -29.89 -15.73 -11.78
CA ILE A 278 -29.85 -14.40 -11.12
C ILE A 278 -28.47 -13.77 -11.34
N PRO A 279 -28.36 -12.61 -11.99
CA PRO A 279 -27.07 -11.96 -12.17
C PRO A 279 -26.55 -11.37 -10.85
N TYR A 280 -25.25 -11.45 -10.63
CA TYR A 280 -24.60 -10.74 -9.51
C TYR A 280 -24.54 -9.24 -9.82
N VAL A 281 -25.71 -8.60 -9.82
CA VAL A 281 -25.90 -7.16 -10.06
C VAL A 281 -26.77 -6.59 -8.96
N TYR A 282 -26.19 -5.67 -8.18
CA TYR A 282 -26.90 -5.03 -7.09
C TYR A 282 -26.42 -3.61 -6.85
N ASP A 283 -27.29 -2.76 -6.32
CA ASP A 283 -26.92 -1.44 -5.84
C ASP A 283 -26.02 -1.62 -4.61
N ALA A 284 -24.83 -1.02 -4.61
CA ALA A 284 -23.88 -1.04 -3.52
C ALA A 284 -23.49 0.38 -3.16
N ALA A 285 -23.79 0.80 -1.94
CA ALA A 285 -23.40 2.11 -1.44
C ALA A 285 -22.72 1.97 -0.08
N ARG A 286 -21.61 2.67 0.09
CA ARG A 286 -20.93 2.78 1.39
C ARG A 286 -20.50 4.21 1.64
N TRP A 287 -20.70 4.64 2.86
CA TRP A 287 -20.21 5.90 3.41
C TRP A 287 -19.42 5.58 4.67
N PHE A 288 -18.17 5.95 4.66
CA PHE A 288 -17.31 5.86 5.82
C PHE A 288 -16.81 7.25 6.21
N SER A 289 -16.93 7.62 7.48
CA SER A 289 -16.30 8.81 8.01
C SER A 289 -15.62 8.51 9.34
N ALA A 290 -14.47 9.14 9.55
CA ALA A 290 -13.69 8.98 10.77
C ALA A 290 -13.10 10.32 11.21
N TYR A 291 -13.16 10.56 12.50
CA TYR A 291 -12.40 11.61 13.16
C TYR A 291 -11.61 11.00 14.30
N SER A 292 -10.32 11.30 14.38
CA SER A 292 -9.48 10.78 15.46
C SER A 292 -8.38 11.75 15.88
N VAL A 293 -8.01 11.64 17.17
CA VAL A 293 -6.86 12.31 17.76
C VAL A 293 -5.95 11.25 18.36
N THR A 294 -4.65 11.42 18.14
CA THR A 294 -3.62 10.50 18.63
C THR A 294 -2.61 11.24 19.48
N ARG A 295 -2.31 10.70 20.64
CA ARG A 295 -1.18 11.08 21.48
C ARG A 295 -0.09 10.02 21.39
N SER A 296 1.13 10.45 21.05
CA SER A 296 2.29 9.59 20.88
C SER A 296 3.30 9.76 22.00
N PHE A 297 3.89 8.65 22.44
CA PHE A 297 4.87 8.57 23.53
C PHE A 297 6.07 7.72 23.09
N GLY A 298 7.21 7.93 23.75
CA GLY A 298 8.44 7.18 23.49
C GLY A 298 9.18 7.64 22.22
N ARG A 299 10.36 7.07 22.00
CA ARG A 299 11.24 7.37 20.84
C ARG A 299 11.63 6.09 20.09
N GLU A 300 12.47 5.25 20.66
CA GLU A 300 12.88 3.96 20.06
C GLU A 300 11.73 2.96 20.06
N LEU A 301 11.03 2.90 21.17
CA LEU A 301 9.76 2.20 21.32
C LEU A 301 8.65 3.25 21.40
N LYS A 302 7.81 3.26 20.39
CA LYS A 302 6.69 4.19 20.26
C LYS A 302 5.41 3.56 20.76
N HIS A 303 4.62 4.38 21.47
CA HIS A 303 3.27 4.02 21.91
C HIS A 303 2.33 5.15 21.50
N ASP A 304 1.34 4.83 20.71
CA ASP A 304 0.31 5.76 20.28
C ASP A 304 -1.02 5.38 20.92
N VAL A 305 -1.67 6.36 21.55
CA VAL A 305 -3.02 6.24 22.08
C VAL A 305 -3.92 7.09 21.20
N SER A 306 -4.86 6.46 20.52
CA SER A 306 -5.79 7.12 19.62
C SER A 306 -7.22 6.96 20.11
N THR A 307 -8.01 8.01 20.02
CA THR A 307 -9.44 7.98 20.25
C THR A 307 -10.16 8.78 19.18
N GLY A 308 -11.43 8.46 18.97
CA GLY A 308 -12.22 9.12 17.95
C GLY A 308 -13.59 8.49 17.78
N VAL A 309 -14.23 8.86 16.67
CA VAL A 309 -15.53 8.32 16.27
C VAL A 309 -15.47 7.91 14.80
N GLU A 310 -16.08 6.77 14.48
CA GLU A 310 -16.29 6.29 13.13
C GLU A 310 -17.77 6.10 12.83
N ILE A 311 -18.14 6.40 11.61
CA ILE A 311 -19.45 6.10 11.03
C ILE A 311 -19.19 5.27 9.78
N ASP A 312 -19.67 4.04 9.75
CA ASP A 312 -19.60 3.15 8.60
C ASP A 312 -21.02 2.74 8.23
N ARG A 313 -21.51 3.23 7.11
CA ARG A 313 -22.85 2.94 6.60
C ARG A 313 -22.71 2.24 5.25
N ARG A 314 -23.23 1.02 5.17
CA ARG A 314 -23.25 0.23 3.95
C ARG A 314 -24.68 -0.20 3.62
N ARG A 315 -25.02 -0.17 2.34
CA ARG A 315 -26.35 -0.52 1.84
C ARG A 315 -26.22 -1.32 0.54
N PHE A 316 -26.92 -2.43 0.51
CA PHE A 316 -26.95 -3.33 -0.65
C PHE A 316 -28.39 -3.68 -1.00
N ARG A 317 -28.70 -3.78 -2.29
CA ARG A 317 -30.03 -4.13 -2.77
C ARG A 317 -29.94 -4.81 -4.13
N LEU A 318 -30.46 -6.04 -4.24
CA LEU A 318 -30.56 -6.75 -5.51
C LEU A 318 -31.42 -5.94 -6.50
N ARG A 319 -30.92 -5.77 -7.71
CA ARG A 319 -31.66 -5.12 -8.80
C ARG A 319 -32.62 -6.09 -9.47
N ASP A 320 -33.71 -5.59 -10.01
CA ASP A 320 -34.71 -6.36 -10.78
C ASP A 320 -35.21 -7.62 -10.08
N ALA A 321 -35.21 -7.60 -8.72
CA ALA A 321 -35.62 -8.74 -7.90
C ALA A 321 -37.02 -9.28 -8.27
N GLN A 322 -37.93 -8.43 -8.78
CA GLN A 322 -39.27 -8.80 -9.25
C GLN A 322 -39.26 -9.72 -10.49
N SER A 323 -38.15 -9.81 -11.20
CA SER A 323 -37.99 -10.65 -12.39
C SER A 323 -37.68 -12.12 -12.06
N PHE A 324 -37.48 -12.45 -10.78
CA PHE A 324 -37.08 -13.78 -10.34
C PHE A 324 -38.06 -14.35 -9.31
N ALA A 325 -38.03 -15.69 -9.16
CA ALA A 325 -38.84 -16.37 -8.16
C ALA A 325 -38.53 -15.84 -6.74
N PRO A 326 -39.56 -15.51 -5.92
CA PRO A 326 -39.32 -14.96 -4.58
C PRO A 326 -38.49 -15.87 -3.67
N ALA A 327 -38.51 -17.19 -3.86
CA ALA A 327 -37.68 -18.13 -3.12
C ALA A 327 -36.20 -17.98 -3.50
N ALA A 328 -35.89 -17.88 -4.79
CA ALA A 328 -34.55 -17.69 -5.31
C ALA A 328 -33.97 -16.33 -4.88
N VAL A 329 -34.77 -15.25 -4.91
CA VAL A 329 -34.38 -13.92 -4.43
C VAL A 329 -34.03 -13.95 -2.95
N ARG A 330 -34.82 -14.60 -2.10
CA ARG A 330 -34.53 -14.72 -0.66
C ARG A 330 -33.24 -15.50 -0.42
N ASP A 331 -33.02 -16.56 -1.22
CA ASP A 331 -31.85 -17.39 -1.10
C ASP A 331 -30.58 -16.62 -1.53
N PHE A 332 -30.60 -15.98 -2.69
CA PHE A 332 -29.52 -15.09 -3.14
C PHE A 332 -29.19 -14.00 -2.09
N THR A 333 -30.23 -13.33 -1.57
CA THR A 333 -30.06 -12.26 -0.57
C THR A 333 -29.39 -12.79 0.70
N ARG A 334 -29.68 -14.02 1.10
CA ARG A 334 -29.12 -14.63 2.30
C ARG A 334 -27.70 -15.16 2.09
N GLN A 335 -27.41 -15.73 0.92
CA GLN A 335 -26.15 -16.42 0.67
C GLN A 335 -25.07 -15.51 0.08
N GLU A 336 -25.48 -14.59 -0.81
CA GLU A 336 -24.57 -13.87 -1.71
C GLU A 336 -24.54 -12.36 -1.47
N LEU A 337 -25.66 -11.76 -1.03
CA LEU A 337 -25.73 -10.30 -0.89
C LEU A 337 -25.15 -9.87 0.46
N PRO A 338 -24.17 -8.93 0.49
CA PRO A 338 -23.67 -8.40 1.75
C PRO A 338 -24.77 -7.73 2.57
N VAL A 339 -24.65 -7.81 3.91
CA VAL A 339 -25.67 -7.28 4.82
C VAL A 339 -25.61 -5.75 4.86
N THR A 340 -26.78 -5.11 4.70
CA THR A 340 -26.93 -3.68 4.94
C THR A 340 -26.77 -3.39 6.44
N ASP A 341 -25.79 -2.54 6.81
CA ASP A 341 -25.44 -2.26 8.20
C ASP A 341 -25.03 -0.79 8.37
N THR A 342 -25.30 -0.22 9.53
CA THR A 342 -24.81 1.09 9.92
C THR A 342 -24.17 0.97 11.29
N ARG A 343 -22.93 1.43 11.43
CA ARG A 343 -22.17 1.44 12.67
C ARG A 343 -21.71 2.85 12.98
N VAL A 344 -22.11 3.36 14.14
CA VAL A 344 -21.61 4.59 14.77
C VAL A 344 -20.86 4.16 16.02
N SER A 345 -19.55 4.32 16.03
CA SER A 345 -18.68 3.78 17.06
C SER A 345 -17.65 4.79 17.54
N PRO A 346 -17.67 5.21 18.79
CA PRO A 346 -16.47 5.72 19.42
C PRO A 346 -15.44 4.60 19.56
N PHE A 347 -14.16 4.92 19.59
CA PHE A 347 -13.11 3.92 19.76
C PHE A 347 -11.96 4.41 20.64
N LEU A 348 -11.27 3.43 21.22
CA LEU A 348 -9.96 3.59 21.84
C LEU A 348 -9.00 2.60 21.17
N GLN A 349 -7.84 3.09 20.74
CA GLN A 349 -6.81 2.28 20.09
C GLN A 349 -5.46 2.54 20.75
N LEU A 350 -4.75 1.46 21.01
CA LEU A 350 -3.37 1.45 21.44
C LEU A 350 -2.52 0.85 20.31
N ARG A 351 -1.42 1.51 19.94
CA ARG A 351 -0.43 1.00 18.99
C ARG A 351 0.95 1.08 19.61
N SER A 352 1.75 0.02 19.46
CA SER A 352 3.14 -0.04 19.88
C SER A 352 4.00 -0.49 18.72
N TYR A 353 5.14 0.17 18.49
CA TYR A 353 6.06 -0.18 17.43
C TYR A 353 7.47 0.34 17.68
N THR A 354 8.46 -0.34 17.09
CA THR A 354 9.86 0.11 17.09
C THR A 354 10.11 1.15 15.99
N SER A 355 11.05 2.07 16.23
CA SER A 355 11.44 3.11 15.27
C SER A 355 12.79 2.80 14.56
N HIS A 356 13.25 1.54 14.63
CA HIS A 356 14.44 1.10 13.92
C HIS A 356 14.14 0.77 12.47
N TYR A 357 15.05 1.14 11.57
CA TYR A 357 14.92 0.90 10.14
C TYR A 357 16.14 0.16 9.59
N HIS A 358 15.89 -0.71 8.63
CA HIS A 358 16.90 -1.41 7.84
C HIS A 358 16.86 -0.86 6.43
N ARG A 359 18.02 -0.44 5.92
CA ARG A 359 18.16 0.06 4.57
C ARG A 359 18.55 -1.09 3.65
N VAL A 360 17.85 -1.21 2.55
CA VAL A 360 18.03 -2.27 1.56
C VAL A 360 17.94 -1.71 0.15
N HIS A 361 18.26 -2.55 -0.84
CA HIS A 361 18.13 -2.21 -2.27
C HIS A 361 17.41 -3.35 -2.99
N ASP A 362 16.64 -3.02 -4.03
CA ASP A 362 16.01 -3.98 -4.95
C ASP A 362 14.97 -4.90 -4.29
N PHE A 363 14.15 -4.40 -3.37
CA PHE A 363 13.04 -5.17 -2.79
C PHE A 363 11.72 -4.82 -3.44
N GLU A 364 11.25 -3.58 -3.28
CA GLU A 364 10.03 -3.07 -3.90
C GLU A 364 10.35 -2.21 -5.13
N THR A 365 11.56 -1.62 -5.19
CA THR A 365 12.07 -0.90 -6.35
C THR A 365 13.29 -1.61 -6.97
N LEU A 366 13.95 -1.00 -7.95
CA LEU A 366 15.17 -1.49 -8.59
C LEU A 366 16.25 -0.40 -8.57
N GLY A 367 17.41 -0.73 -8.00
CA GLY A 367 18.57 0.16 -7.99
C GLY A 367 18.46 1.36 -7.05
N LEU A 368 17.43 1.45 -6.23
CA LEU A 368 17.20 2.56 -5.31
C LEU A 368 17.20 2.08 -3.85
N GLU A 369 17.52 3.00 -2.93
CA GLU A 369 17.45 2.74 -1.49
C GLU A 369 16.01 2.71 -0.98
N GLU A 370 15.76 1.77 -0.08
CA GLU A 370 14.49 1.55 0.61
C GLU A 370 14.71 1.37 2.10
N ASP A 371 13.84 1.96 2.92
CA ASP A 371 13.88 1.87 4.38
C ASP A 371 12.73 0.99 4.90
N PHE A 372 13.02 -0.18 5.46
CA PHE A 372 12.03 -1.04 6.11
C PHE A 372 12.14 -0.97 7.63
N ARG A 373 10.98 -0.76 8.28
CA ARG A 373 10.94 -0.75 9.75
C ARG A 373 11.11 -2.17 10.29
N LEU A 374 12.03 -2.33 11.25
CA LEU A 374 12.32 -3.59 11.93
C LEU A 374 11.53 -3.73 13.24
N GLY A 375 11.49 -4.97 13.75
CA GLY A 375 10.94 -5.29 15.06
C GLY A 375 9.41 -5.40 15.04
N HIS A 376 8.80 -5.18 16.19
CA HIS A 376 7.37 -5.37 16.36
C HIS A 376 6.56 -4.15 15.94
N GLU A 377 5.31 -4.43 15.60
CA GLU A 377 4.21 -3.50 15.48
C GLU A 377 2.96 -4.18 15.98
N ALA A 378 2.31 -3.62 16.99
CA ALA A 378 1.10 -4.17 17.57
C ALA A 378 0.02 -3.10 17.67
N VAL A 379 -1.23 -3.48 17.42
CA VAL A 379 -2.41 -2.63 17.54
C VAL A 379 -3.47 -3.40 18.33
N VAL A 380 -4.11 -2.72 19.27
CA VAL A 380 -5.34 -3.20 19.92
C VAL A 380 -6.33 -2.06 19.89
N ARG A 381 -7.56 -2.35 19.46
CA ARG A 381 -8.64 -1.38 19.38
C ARG A 381 -9.92 -1.97 19.93
N VAL A 382 -10.69 -1.15 20.64
CA VAL A 382 -12.02 -1.47 21.15
C VAL A 382 -12.99 -0.39 20.71
N TYR A 383 -14.16 -0.79 20.23
CA TYR A 383 -15.18 0.10 19.70
C TYR A 383 -16.60 -0.45 19.93
N PRO A 384 -17.37 0.15 20.84
CA PRO A 384 -18.78 -0.19 21.02
C PRO A 384 -19.64 0.46 19.93
N ALA A 385 -20.78 -0.15 19.64
CA ALA A 385 -21.85 0.45 18.84
C ALA A 385 -23.19 0.16 19.49
N SER A 386 -24.13 1.10 19.38
CA SER A 386 -25.47 0.97 19.98
C SER A 386 -26.56 1.43 19.03
N SER A 387 -27.65 0.69 19.00
CA SER A 387 -28.86 1.05 18.25
C SER A 387 -29.52 2.34 18.75
N GLU A 388 -29.26 2.74 20.01
CA GLU A 388 -29.69 4.01 20.56
C GLU A 388 -28.94 5.21 19.95
N VAL A 389 -27.77 4.97 19.33
CA VAL A 389 -26.90 5.98 18.72
C VAL A 389 -26.78 5.73 17.21
N ALA A 390 -27.90 5.46 16.54
CA ALA A 390 -28.03 5.30 15.11
C ALA A 390 -27.28 4.10 14.47
N SER A 391 -26.82 3.12 15.25
CA SER A 391 -26.31 1.85 14.70
C SER A 391 -27.46 0.85 14.46
N THR A 392 -27.30 -0.06 13.52
CA THR A 392 -28.30 -1.11 13.25
C THR A 392 -28.29 -2.22 14.30
N ARG A 393 -27.21 -2.36 15.04
CA ARG A 393 -27.03 -3.41 16.06
C ARG A 393 -26.25 -2.93 17.27
N ASP A 394 -26.59 -3.49 18.45
CA ASP A 394 -25.81 -3.32 19.66
C ASP A 394 -24.66 -4.33 19.64
N MET A 395 -23.43 -3.86 19.73
CA MET A 395 -22.26 -4.72 19.69
C MET A 395 -21.05 -4.13 20.41
N LEU A 396 -20.12 -5.00 20.76
CA LEU A 396 -18.74 -4.65 21.12
C LEU A 396 -17.81 -5.19 20.06
N GLY A 397 -17.11 -4.29 19.39
CA GLY A 397 -16.06 -4.60 18.44
C GLY A 397 -14.69 -4.57 19.10
N THR A 398 -13.86 -5.53 18.74
CA THR A 398 -12.44 -5.60 19.13
C THR A 398 -11.60 -5.91 17.91
N HIS A 399 -10.46 -5.29 17.81
CA HIS A 399 -9.46 -5.58 16.79
C HIS A 399 -8.09 -5.70 17.45
N ALA A 400 -7.36 -6.74 17.12
CA ALA A 400 -5.99 -6.94 17.54
C ALA A 400 -5.14 -7.32 16.33
N ALA A 401 -3.99 -6.68 16.18
CA ALA A 401 -3.05 -6.97 15.11
C ALA A 401 -1.62 -6.95 15.64
N LEU A 402 -0.79 -7.86 15.14
CA LEU A 402 0.63 -8.00 15.47
C LEU A 402 1.42 -8.22 14.20
N GLY A 403 2.49 -7.49 14.02
CA GLY A 403 3.47 -7.67 12.97
C GLY A 403 4.88 -7.73 13.55
N TYR A 404 5.74 -8.50 12.92
CA TYR A 404 7.16 -8.54 13.25
C TYR A 404 8.02 -8.60 12.00
N THR A 405 9.07 -7.78 11.96
CA THR A 405 10.01 -7.71 10.84
C THR A 405 11.42 -8.02 11.30
N LEU A 406 12.06 -8.98 10.65
CA LEU A 406 13.40 -9.46 10.93
C LEU A 406 14.31 -9.30 9.70
N PRO A 407 15.49 -8.70 9.83
CA PRO A 407 16.52 -8.77 8.80
C PRO A 407 17.28 -10.11 8.91
N PHE A 408 17.74 -10.65 7.79
CA PHE A 408 18.68 -11.77 7.78
C PHE A 408 19.64 -11.65 6.58
N GLY A 409 20.90 -11.33 6.87
CA GLY A 409 21.86 -10.91 5.86
C GLY A 409 21.33 -9.70 5.09
N SER A 410 21.36 -9.74 3.75
CA SER A 410 20.75 -8.74 2.89
C SER A 410 19.28 -9.03 2.54
N GLY A 411 18.62 -9.91 3.29
CA GLY A 411 17.22 -10.26 3.16
C GLY A 411 16.36 -9.71 4.31
N ILE A 412 15.06 -9.91 4.21
CA ILE A 412 14.07 -9.52 5.22
C ILE A 412 12.94 -10.51 5.30
N ALA A 413 12.43 -10.76 6.49
CA ALA A 413 11.22 -11.52 6.72
C ALA A 413 10.24 -10.68 7.54
N ARG A 414 8.97 -10.67 7.15
CA ARG A 414 7.87 -10.04 7.89
C ARG A 414 6.70 -11.00 7.98
N ALA A 415 6.12 -11.09 9.17
CA ALA A 415 4.85 -11.77 9.40
C ALA A 415 3.88 -10.80 10.07
N VAL A 416 2.60 -10.91 9.73
CA VAL A 416 1.50 -10.17 10.34
C VAL A 416 0.36 -11.11 10.67
N ALA A 417 -0.33 -10.85 11.77
CA ALA A 417 -1.55 -11.53 12.17
C ALA A 417 -2.53 -10.48 12.69
N ALA A 418 -3.80 -10.56 12.30
CA ALA A 418 -4.83 -9.69 12.81
C ALA A 418 -6.15 -10.44 12.96
N SER A 419 -6.93 -10.06 13.95
CA SER A 419 -8.30 -10.54 14.12
C SER A 419 -9.20 -9.38 14.51
N THR A 420 -10.37 -9.33 13.88
CA THR A 420 -11.47 -8.42 14.23
C THR A 420 -12.65 -9.26 14.66
N ILE A 421 -13.27 -8.93 15.79
CA ILE A 421 -14.45 -9.61 16.32
C ILE A 421 -15.48 -8.55 16.68
N GLU A 422 -16.65 -8.61 16.08
CA GLU A 422 -17.83 -7.80 16.39
C GLU A 422 -18.90 -8.67 17.06
N LYS A 423 -18.88 -8.70 18.37
CA LYS A 423 -19.84 -9.48 19.17
C LYS A 423 -21.11 -8.68 19.38
N SER A 424 -22.20 -9.11 18.76
CA SER A 424 -23.52 -8.51 18.99
C SER A 424 -24.24 -9.21 20.16
N THR A 425 -25.13 -8.47 20.83
CA THR A 425 -26.00 -9.00 21.89
C THR A 425 -27.24 -9.71 21.34
N ARG A 426 -27.68 -9.36 20.13
CA ARG A 426 -28.95 -9.83 19.52
C ARG A 426 -28.79 -10.40 18.12
N ALA A 427 -27.70 -10.11 17.45
CA ALA A 427 -27.39 -10.63 16.13
C ALA A 427 -26.25 -11.64 16.19
N ALA A 428 -25.96 -12.33 15.06
CA ALA A 428 -24.79 -13.17 14.96
C ALA A 428 -23.50 -12.36 15.04
N THR A 429 -22.42 -13.01 15.42
CA THR A 429 -21.07 -12.44 15.48
C THR A 429 -20.52 -12.28 14.07
N ASP A 430 -19.78 -11.20 13.84
CA ASP A 430 -18.90 -11.06 12.68
C ASP A 430 -17.46 -11.16 13.14
N ALA A 431 -16.66 -12.03 12.51
CA ALA A 431 -15.29 -12.23 12.96
C ALA A 431 -14.36 -12.70 11.84
N THR A 432 -13.22 -12.01 11.73
CA THR A 432 -12.20 -12.26 10.71
C THR A 432 -10.85 -12.57 11.35
N LEU A 433 -10.08 -13.44 10.69
CA LEU A 433 -8.68 -13.69 10.93
C LEU A 433 -7.91 -13.41 9.65
N GLN A 434 -6.83 -12.65 9.73
CA GLN A 434 -5.92 -12.43 8.63
C GLN A 434 -4.49 -12.76 9.05
N LEU A 435 -3.80 -13.58 8.26
CA LEU A 435 -2.38 -13.87 8.40
C LEU A 435 -1.68 -13.50 7.10
N GLY A 436 -0.58 -12.77 7.21
CA GLY A 436 0.25 -12.39 6.07
C GLY A 436 1.72 -12.66 6.36
N THR A 437 2.47 -13.10 5.37
CA THR A 437 3.91 -13.28 5.50
C THR A 437 4.61 -12.90 4.21
N ARG A 438 5.78 -12.30 4.33
CA ARG A 438 6.71 -12.07 3.23
C ARG A 438 8.13 -12.41 3.64
N VAL A 439 8.82 -13.11 2.76
CA VAL A 439 10.25 -13.39 2.89
C VAL A 439 10.94 -12.98 1.60
N VAL A 440 11.90 -12.09 1.70
CA VAL A 440 12.81 -11.72 0.62
C VAL A 440 14.19 -12.24 1.01
N THR A 441 14.71 -13.21 0.27
CA THR A 441 16.00 -13.84 0.61
C THR A 441 17.18 -12.90 0.35
N PRO A 442 18.32 -13.10 1.00
CA PRO A 442 19.60 -12.64 0.48
C PRO A 442 19.76 -13.06 -0.98
N ARG A 443 20.69 -12.42 -1.67
CA ARG A 443 20.96 -12.77 -3.08
C ARG A 443 21.45 -14.22 -3.20
N VAL A 444 20.83 -14.96 -4.12
CA VAL A 444 21.15 -16.35 -4.47
C VAL A 444 21.51 -16.36 -5.96
N GLY A 445 22.79 -16.49 -6.26
CA GLY A 445 23.29 -16.38 -7.63
C GLY A 445 22.99 -15.00 -8.24
N PHE A 446 22.30 -14.98 -9.36
CA PHE A 446 21.97 -13.75 -10.10
C PHE A 446 20.63 -13.11 -9.71
N GLY A 447 19.99 -13.54 -8.61
CA GLY A 447 18.70 -13.02 -8.18
C GLY A 447 18.42 -13.27 -6.71
N ARG A 448 17.14 -13.29 -6.37
CA ARG A 448 16.61 -13.60 -5.03
C ARG A 448 15.22 -14.23 -5.12
N PHE A 449 14.88 -15.01 -4.12
CA PHE A 449 13.52 -15.50 -3.97
C PHE A 449 12.69 -14.52 -3.14
N VAL A 450 11.45 -14.35 -3.54
CA VAL A 450 10.42 -13.61 -2.82
C VAL A 450 9.25 -14.56 -2.61
N TYR A 451 8.95 -14.84 -1.36
CA TYR A 451 7.78 -15.61 -0.95
C TYR A 451 6.77 -14.69 -0.31
N ASP A 452 5.49 -14.86 -0.65
CA ASP A 452 4.37 -14.14 -0.04
C ASP A 452 3.23 -15.12 0.26
N GLY A 453 2.73 -15.13 1.49
CA GLY A 453 1.62 -15.96 1.94
C GLY A 453 0.51 -15.11 2.54
N LEU A 454 -0.73 -15.47 2.26
CA LEU A 454 -1.93 -14.79 2.77
C LEU A 454 -2.98 -15.82 3.15
N LEU A 455 -3.55 -15.67 4.33
CA LEU A 455 -4.80 -16.31 4.75
C LEU A 455 -5.73 -15.21 5.24
N ILE A 456 -6.96 -15.18 4.72
CA ILE A 456 -8.07 -14.41 5.27
C ILE A 456 -9.21 -15.38 5.51
N SER A 457 -9.78 -15.38 6.70
CA SER A 457 -10.90 -16.23 7.07
C SER A 457 -11.98 -15.43 7.80
N HIS A 458 -13.19 -15.46 7.25
CA HIS A 458 -14.40 -15.00 7.92
C HIS A 458 -15.02 -16.18 8.69
N TYR A 459 -14.39 -16.57 9.82
CA TYR A 459 -14.83 -17.74 10.58
C TYR A 459 -16.20 -17.55 11.26
N GLU A 460 -16.65 -16.30 11.40
CA GLU A 460 -18.02 -15.88 11.64
C GLU A 460 -18.34 -14.74 10.68
N ASN A 461 -19.32 -14.88 9.80
CA ASN A 461 -19.58 -13.93 8.72
C ASN A 461 -21.01 -13.40 8.74
N TYR A 462 -21.36 -12.65 9.77
CA TYR A 462 -22.66 -11.98 9.88
C TYR A 462 -22.87 -10.98 8.74
N LEU A 463 -21.83 -10.26 8.37
CA LEU A 463 -21.90 -9.21 7.36
C LEU A 463 -21.98 -9.77 5.92
N ASN A 464 -21.86 -11.09 5.79
CA ASN A 464 -21.90 -11.83 4.53
C ASN A 464 -20.91 -11.26 3.49
N ASP A 465 -19.71 -10.89 3.97
CA ASP A 465 -18.63 -10.40 3.11
C ASP A 465 -18.02 -11.56 2.33
N GLN A 466 -17.73 -11.31 1.06
CA GLN A 466 -17.12 -12.26 0.15
C GLN A 466 -15.73 -11.79 -0.26
N LEU A 467 -14.82 -12.74 -0.44
CA LEU A 467 -13.47 -12.55 -0.91
C LEU A 467 -13.30 -13.16 -2.29
N THR A 468 -12.39 -12.61 -3.06
CA THR A 468 -12.11 -13.12 -4.41
C THR A 468 -10.63 -13.32 -4.64
N VAL A 469 -10.28 -14.31 -5.48
CA VAL A 469 -8.92 -14.48 -6.01
C VAL A 469 -9.00 -14.70 -7.52
N GLY A 470 -7.91 -14.38 -8.18
CA GLY A 470 -7.76 -14.44 -9.63
C GLY A 470 -7.13 -13.15 -10.17
N GLY A 471 -6.50 -13.25 -11.30
CA GLY A 471 -5.82 -12.14 -11.93
C GLY A 471 -4.61 -11.65 -11.12
N ASP A 472 -4.37 -10.36 -11.15
CA ASP A 472 -3.28 -9.71 -10.44
C ASP A 472 -3.42 -9.82 -8.89
N GLY A 473 -4.63 -10.11 -8.43
CA GLY A 473 -4.94 -10.36 -7.01
C GLY A 473 -4.58 -11.76 -6.55
N ARG A 474 -3.30 -12.15 -6.58
CA ARG A 474 -2.74 -13.38 -5.98
C ARG A 474 -2.74 -14.65 -6.83
N LEU A 475 -3.35 -14.69 -8.01
CA LEU A 475 -3.40 -15.89 -8.85
C LEU A 475 -3.32 -15.50 -10.33
N ARG A 476 -2.13 -15.12 -10.78
CA ARG A 476 -1.87 -14.74 -12.17
C ARG A 476 -2.07 -15.93 -13.11
N GLY A 477 -2.61 -15.67 -14.31
CA GLY A 477 -2.99 -16.70 -15.28
C GLY A 477 -4.50 -16.91 -15.37
N TYR A 478 -5.24 -16.58 -14.32
CA TYR A 478 -6.69 -16.64 -14.26
C TYR A 478 -7.33 -15.26 -14.45
N ALA A 479 -8.64 -15.24 -14.76
CA ALA A 479 -9.37 -13.98 -14.85
C ALA A 479 -9.40 -13.24 -13.48
N PRO A 480 -9.45 -11.91 -13.48
CA PRO A 480 -9.66 -11.15 -12.25
C PRO A 480 -10.91 -11.60 -11.51
N LYS A 481 -10.80 -11.76 -10.19
CA LYS A 481 -11.92 -12.14 -9.30
C LYS A 481 -12.64 -13.43 -9.72
N GLN A 482 -11.95 -14.36 -10.37
CA GLN A 482 -12.55 -15.57 -10.92
C GLN A 482 -13.16 -16.49 -9.86
N PHE A 483 -12.47 -16.66 -8.74
CA PHE A 483 -12.91 -17.50 -7.63
C PHE A 483 -13.41 -16.63 -6.49
N ILE A 484 -14.50 -17.05 -5.85
CA ILE A 484 -15.19 -16.33 -4.79
C ILE A 484 -15.45 -17.29 -3.62
N GLY A 485 -15.37 -16.78 -2.40
CA GLY A 485 -15.62 -17.52 -1.17
C GLY A 485 -15.55 -16.61 0.04
N LYS A 486 -15.81 -17.15 1.23
CA LYS A 486 -15.70 -16.43 2.51
C LYS A 486 -14.28 -16.40 3.04
N ASP A 487 -13.46 -17.34 2.60
CA ASP A 487 -12.09 -17.52 3.01
C ASP A 487 -11.17 -17.47 1.79
N VAL A 488 -9.92 -17.01 1.98
CA VAL A 488 -8.87 -16.98 0.96
C VAL A 488 -7.58 -17.55 1.54
N LEU A 489 -6.98 -18.47 0.80
CA LEU A 489 -5.61 -18.94 1.04
C LEU A 489 -4.80 -18.71 -0.22
N ALA A 490 -3.65 -18.01 -0.09
CA ALA A 490 -2.75 -17.75 -1.20
C ALA A 490 -1.29 -17.93 -0.80
N SER A 491 -0.50 -18.45 -1.72
CA SER A 491 0.95 -18.62 -1.59
C SER A 491 1.60 -18.32 -2.94
N ASN A 492 2.51 -17.37 -2.96
CA ASN A 492 3.15 -16.85 -4.15
C ASN A 492 4.67 -16.94 -3.98
N LEU A 493 5.35 -17.50 -4.96
CA LEU A 493 6.80 -17.61 -5.01
C LEU A 493 7.31 -16.97 -6.29
N GLU A 494 8.22 -16.02 -6.16
CA GLU A 494 8.89 -15.39 -7.30
C GLU A 494 10.41 -15.54 -7.17
N PHE A 495 11.07 -15.83 -8.27
CA PHE A 495 12.50 -15.59 -8.42
C PHE A 495 12.68 -14.30 -9.22
N ARG A 496 13.22 -13.26 -8.59
CA ARG A 496 13.50 -11.96 -9.21
C ARG A 496 14.98 -11.86 -9.53
N THR A 497 15.31 -11.55 -10.78
CA THR A 497 16.70 -11.36 -11.18
C THR A 497 17.28 -10.08 -10.58
N ARG A 498 18.59 -10.03 -10.44
CA ARG A 498 19.30 -8.77 -10.19
C ARG A 498 19.01 -7.82 -11.35
N PRO A 499 18.71 -6.53 -11.06
CA PRO A 499 18.55 -5.55 -12.14
C PRO A 499 19.88 -5.32 -12.88
N VAL A 500 19.77 -5.14 -14.17
CA VAL A 500 20.86 -4.73 -15.05
C VAL A 500 20.53 -3.33 -15.54
N GLN A 501 21.51 -2.45 -15.46
CA GLN A 501 21.36 -1.10 -16.01
C GLN A 501 21.54 -1.14 -17.51
N VAL A 502 20.51 -0.69 -18.24
CA VAL A 502 20.54 -0.49 -19.69
C VAL A 502 20.28 1.01 -19.92
N TRP A 503 21.33 1.74 -20.28
CA TRP A 503 21.36 3.21 -20.25
C TRP A 503 21.04 3.72 -18.85
N SER A 504 19.92 4.46 -18.68
CA SER A 504 19.43 4.94 -17.39
C SER A 504 18.30 4.09 -16.80
N VAL A 505 17.89 3.01 -17.47
CA VAL A 505 16.79 2.14 -17.02
C VAL A 505 17.35 0.94 -16.27
N GLN A 506 16.81 0.67 -15.08
CA GLN A 506 17.05 -0.58 -14.38
C GLN A 506 16.07 -1.64 -14.89
N VAL A 507 16.57 -2.76 -15.42
CA VAL A 507 15.74 -3.81 -16.01
C VAL A 507 16.02 -5.13 -15.32
N GLY A 508 14.99 -5.85 -14.93
CA GLY A 508 15.04 -7.17 -14.34
C GLY A 508 13.92 -8.07 -14.84
N GLY A 509 14.02 -9.34 -14.54
CA GLY A 509 13.00 -10.34 -14.85
C GLY A 509 12.46 -11.00 -13.58
N ALA A 510 11.31 -11.64 -13.71
CA ALA A 510 10.75 -12.51 -12.69
C ALA A 510 10.21 -13.79 -13.32
N VAL A 511 10.35 -14.88 -12.58
CA VAL A 511 9.61 -16.14 -12.85
C VAL A 511 8.80 -16.42 -11.60
N PHE A 512 7.55 -16.79 -11.75
CA PHE A 512 6.66 -16.95 -10.61
C PHE A 512 5.82 -18.23 -10.67
N TYR A 513 5.45 -18.67 -9.49
CA TYR A 513 4.48 -19.72 -9.26
C TYR A 513 3.51 -19.26 -8.18
N ASP A 514 2.24 -19.13 -8.56
CA ASP A 514 1.14 -18.71 -7.70
C ASP A 514 0.23 -19.88 -7.40
N THR A 515 -0.20 -19.98 -6.15
CA THR A 515 -1.24 -20.94 -5.78
C THR A 515 -2.21 -20.25 -4.83
N ALA A 516 -3.50 -20.35 -5.11
CA ALA A 516 -4.54 -19.73 -4.30
C ALA A 516 -5.89 -20.41 -4.46
N ASP A 517 -6.74 -20.20 -3.47
CA ASP A 517 -8.15 -20.55 -3.51
C ASP A 517 -8.99 -19.53 -2.73
N ALA A 518 -10.22 -19.31 -3.19
CA ALA A 518 -11.31 -18.72 -2.41
C ALA A 518 -12.35 -19.82 -2.17
N PHE A 519 -12.76 -20.04 -0.91
CA PHE A 519 -13.52 -21.21 -0.48
C PHE A 519 -14.46 -20.88 0.69
N ASP A 520 -15.41 -21.76 0.95
CA ASP A 520 -16.38 -21.67 2.06
C ASP A 520 -16.07 -22.74 3.13
N GLY A 521 -15.02 -22.47 3.93
CA GLY A 521 -14.54 -23.40 4.96
C GLY A 521 -13.39 -24.31 4.48
N PHE A 522 -12.49 -24.65 5.39
CA PHE A 522 -11.22 -25.33 5.10
C PHE A 522 -11.38 -26.75 4.51
N SER A 523 -12.56 -27.40 4.65
CA SER A 523 -12.85 -28.68 3.99
C SER A 523 -12.95 -28.58 2.47
N ASP A 524 -13.26 -27.39 1.95
CA ASP A 524 -13.56 -27.16 0.54
C ASP A 524 -12.39 -26.56 -0.24
N VAL A 525 -11.24 -26.41 0.41
CA VAL A 525 -10.02 -25.89 -0.22
C VAL A 525 -9.59 -26.73 -1.40
N ARG A 526 -9.51 -26.10 -2.58
CA ARG A 526 -9.03 -26.69 -3.83
C ARG A 526 -8.07 -25.72 -4.50
N MET A 527 -6.80 -25.77 -4.10
CA MET A 527 -5.79 -24.85 -4.60
C MET A 527 -5.71 -24.87 -6.12
N LYS A 528 -5.79 -23.70 -6.73
CA LYS A 528 -5.54 -23.46 -8.15
C LYS A 528 -4.10 -22.98 -8.31
N HIS A 529 -3.50 -23.27 -9.44
CA HIS A 529 -2.09 -23.04 -9.69
C HIS A 529 -1.91 -22.22 -10.96
N GLY A 530 -1.02 -21.22 -10.89
CA GLY A 530 -0.62 -20.40 -12.03
C GLY A 530 0.90 -20.25 -12.04
N THR A 531 1.47 -20.10 -13.23
CA THR A 531 2.90 -19.85 -13.40
C THR A 531 3.12 -18.87 -14.53
N GLY A 532 4.28 -18.24 -14.54
CA GLY A 532 4.56 -17.28 -15.60
C GLY A 532 5.88 -16.57 -15.45
N ILE A 533 6.05 -15.60 -16.32
CA ILE A 533 7.24 -14.74 -16.40
C ILE A 533 6.82 -13.28 -16.33
N GLY A 534 7.73 -12.44 -15.88
CA GLY A 534 7.49 -11.00 -15.77
C GLY A 534 8.70 -10.16 -16.06
N LEU A 535 8.45 -9.01 -16.65
CA LEU A 535 9.43 -7.93 -16.82
C LEU A 535 9.27 -6.95 -15.66
N ARG A 536 10.39 -6.44 -15.18
CA ARG A 536 10.47 -5.37 -14.18
C ARG A 536 11.38 -4.27 -14.72
N SER A 537 10.94 -3.03 -14.67
CA SER A 537 11.81 -1.91 -15.02
C SER A 537 11.55 -0.70 -14.14
N VAL A 538 12.61 0.06 -13.88
CA VAL A 538 12.56 1.37 -13.23
C VAL A 538 13.37 2.34 -14.06
N PHE A 539 12.80 3.48 -14.34
CA PHE A 539 13.49 4.61 -14.91
C PHE A 539 13.62 5.70 -13.82
N PRO A 540 14.75 5.73 -13.08
CA PRO A 540 14.86 6.52 -11.85
C PRO A 540 14.63 8.01 -12.02
N GLN A 541 14.84 8.54 -13.24
CA GLN A 541 14.58 9.94 -13.56
C GLN A 541 13.08 10.24 -13.73
N ALA A 542 12.27 9.25 -14.12
CA ALA A 542 10.85 9.43 -14.37
C ALA A 542 9.97 8.84 -13.28
N GLU A 543 10.32 7.68 -12.74
CA GLU A 543 9.49 6.99 -11.74
C GLU A 543 10.35 6.11 -10.81
N ARG A 544 10.04 6.11 -9.52
CA ARG A 544 10.67 5.22 -8.53
C ARG A 544 9.94 3.90 -8.36
N ILE A 545 8.68 3.84 -8.79
CA ILE A 545 7.86 2.64 -8.72
C ILE A 545 8.20 1.75 -9.91
N VAL A 546 8.32 0.45 -9.65
CA VAL A 546 8.61 -0.55 -10.68
C VAL A 546 7.47 -0.58 -11.70
N PHE A 547 7.78 -0.42 -12.98
CA PHE A 547 6.90 -0.84 -14.06
C PHE A 547 6.97 -2.36 -14.18
N ARG A 548 5.84 -3.02 -14.23
CA ARG A 548 5.68 -4.45 -14.23
C ARG A 548 4.81 -4.90 -15.41
N ALA A 549 5.29 -5.93 -16.12
CA ALA A 549 4.49 -6.65 -17.10
C ALA A 549 4.62 -8.15 -16.82
N ASP A 550 3.54 -8.80 -16.41
CA ASP A 550 3.48 -10.22 -16.07
C ASP A 550 2.58 -10.97 -17.04
N TYR A 551 3.08 -12.05 -17.61
CA TYR A 551 2.28 -13.00 -18.36
C TYR A 551 2.20 -14.32 -17.58
N GLY A 552 0.99 -14.74 -17.24
CA GLY A 552 0.71 -15.94 -16.47
C GLY A 552 -0.24 -16.88 -17.19
N VAL A 553 -0.07 -18.18 -16.93
CA VAL A 553 -0.94 -19.24 -17.44
C VAL A 553 -1.40 -20.15 -16.29
N PRO A 554 -2.64 -20.64 -16.31
CA PRO A 554 -3.09 -21.66 -15.38
C PRO A 554 -2.31 -22.96 -15.55
N VAL A 555 -2.04 -23.63 -14.42
CA VAL A 555 -1.48 -24.98 -14.38
C VAL A 555 -2.60 -25.92 -13.91
N THR A 556 -3.03 -26.81 -14.78
CA THR A 556 -4.09 -27.77 -14.52
C THR A 556 -3.56 -29.20 -14.66
N ASP A 557 -4.36 -30.19 -14.34
CA ASP A 557 -4.03 -31.62 -14.57
C ASP A 557 -3.70 -31.93 -16.04
N LYS A 558 -4.15 -31.07 -16.97
CA LYS A 558 -3.84 -31.17 -18.42
C LYS A 558 -2.59 -30.40 -18.81
N GLY A 559 -1.87 -29.81 -17.85
CA GLY A 559 -0.69 -28.98 -18.08
C GLY A 559 -1.03 -27.49 -18.15
N PHE A 560 -0.25 -26.73 -18.95
CA PHE A 560 -0.42 -25.28 -19.10
C PHE A 560 -1.62 -24.97 -20.01
N THR A 561 -2.46 -24.05 -19.56
CA THR A 561 -3.64 -23.60 -20.31
C THR A 561 -3.40 -22.23 -20.93
N PHE A 562 -3.45 -22.14 -22.26
CA PHE A 562 -3.30 -20.92 -23.01
C PHE A 562 -4.66 -20.41 -23.53
N PRO A 563 -4.81 -19.08 -23.75
CA PRO A 563 -3.77 -18.04 -23.78
C PRO A 563 -3.39 -17.43 -22.42
N GLY A 564 -4.07 -17.65 -21.30
CA GLY A 564 -3.73 -17.07 -19.99
C GLY A 564 -4.02 -15.56 -19.88
N SER A 565 -3.25 -14.87 -19.02
CA SER A 565 -3.48 -13.46 -18.66
C SER A 565 -2.21 -12.61 -18.78
N LEU A 566 -2.36 -11.36 -19.22
CA LEU A 566 -1.33 -10.33 -19.23
C LEU A 566 -1.75 -9.19 -18.29
N PHE A 567 -0.85 -8.82 -17.38
CA PHE A 567 -1.01 -7.71 -16.44
C PHE A 567 0.11 -6.70 -16.64
N ILE A 568 -0.25 -5.44 -16.82
CA ILE A 568 0.69 -4.33 -16.91
C ILE A 568 0.31 -3.33 -15.84
N ALA A 569 1.21 -3.05 -14.90
CA ALA A 569 0.94 -2.17 -13.78
C ALA A 569 2.22 -1.51 -13.25
N PHE A 570 2.06 -0.50 -12.42
CA PHE A 570 3.12 0.03 -11.58
C PHE A 570 3.06 -0.61 -10.18
N GLY A 571 4.23 -0.87 -9.61
CA GLY A 571 4.41 -1.60 -8.34
C GLY A 571 4.79 -3.06 -8.54
N GLN A 572 5.29 -3.68 -7.48
CA GLN A 572 5.49 -5.13 -7.45
C GLN A 572 4.13 -5.85 -7.34
N ALA A 573 4.09 -7.11 -7.73
CA ALA A 573 2.85 -7.89 -7.67
C ALA A 573 2.28 -7.97 -6.23
N PHE A 574 3.15 -7.97 -5.24
CA PHE A 574 2.79 -7.95 -3.83
C PHE A 574 3.74 -7.00 -3.10
N GLY A 575 3.22 -6.13 -2.26
CA GLY A 575 3.99 -5.25 -1.36
C GLY A 575 4.25 -5.90 0.00
N MET A 576 5.10 -5.30 0.84
CA MET A 576 5.28 -5.76 2.22
C MET A 576 3.93 -5.76 2.95
N PRO A 577 3.55 -6.87 3.64
CA PRO A 577 2.28 -6.92 4.34
C PRO A 577 2.23 -5.86 5.43
N THR A 578 1.19 -5.03 5.41
CA THR A 578 0.88 -4.04 6.44
C THR A 578 0.01 -4.68 7.52
N LEU A 579 -0.08 -4.06 8.70
CA LEU A 579 -1.08 -4.48 9.66
C LEU A 579 -2.47 -4.16 9.12
N PRO A 580 -3.37 -5.15 9.04
CA PRO A 580 -4.76 -4.89 8.68
C PRO A 580 -5.39 -3.89 9.66
N ALA A 581 -6.26 -3.03 9.16
CA ALA A 581 -7.08 -2.15 9.98
C ALA A 581 -8.52 -2.68 10.06
N PRO A 582 -9.26 -2.35 11.13
CA PRO A 582 -10.64 -2.80 11.29
C PRO A 582 -11.64 -2.07 10.39
N SER A 583 -11.18 -1.14 9.56
CA SER A 583 -12.03 -0.29 8.73
C SER A 583 -11.32 0.06 7.41
N LEU A 584 -12.04 0.67 6.46
CA LEU A 584 -11.52 1.17 5.15
C LEU A 584 -10.33 2.13 5.23
N GLU A 585 -9.82 2.39 6.42
CA GLU A 585 -8.73 3.33 6.68
C GLU A 585 -7.41 2.96 5.99
N THR A 586 -7.22 1.70 5.64
CA THR A 586 -5.99 1.18 5.02
C THR A 586 -5.95 1.34 3.50
N ASP A 587 -7.07 1.39 2.82
CA ASP A 587 -7.14 1.37 1.34
C ASP A 587 -6.67 2.68 0.69
N TYR A 588 -6.37 3.72 1.49
CA TYR A 588 -6.02 5.07 1.00
C TYR A 588 -4.60 5.52 1.30
N ARG A 589 -3.74 4.64 1.81
CA ARG A 589 -2.33 4.96 2.11
C ARG A 589 -1.33 4.52 1.04
N GLU A 590 -1.77 3.80 0.00
CA GLU A 590 -0.92 3.33 -1.09
C GLU A 590 -1.00 4.17 -2.35
#